data_d2965b64f5a901603de35fc6004e4ebb
#
_entry.id   d2965b64f5a901603de35fc6004e4ebb
#
_cell.length_a   1.000
_cell.length_b   1.000
_cell.length_c   1.000
_cell.angle_alpha   90.00
_cell.angle_beta   90.00
_cell.angle_gamma   90.00
#
_symmetry.space_group_name_H-M   'P 1'
#
loop_
_entity.id
_entity.type
_entity.pdbx_description
1 polymer ?
#
loop_
_entity_poly.entity_id
_entity_poly.type
_entity_poly.pdbx_seq_one_letter_code
_entity_poly.pdbx_strand_id
1 'polypeptide(L)'
;MRFILAALFALALAACGGDKPPAKLNIGDIAPTFQTFRVDGMPAYFPAAWAGKPLVIRFWADWCKYCEGEMKDIEKVYQRLKPRGLDVIAINAGQDKKTVVEFMAKLGVSYPALMDENSAIAKRYGVVGLPTTYFVDAKGVVRAKLIGEADEASFERAALEAMK
;
A
#
# COMPACT_ATOMS: atom_id res chain seq x y z
N MET A 1 57.11 -28.21 35.14
CA MET A 1 55.74 -27.77 35.38
C MET A 1 55.45 -26.74 34.31
N ARG A 2 54.76 -27.14 33.25
CA ARG A 2 54.43 -26.29 32.10
C ARG A 2 52.91 -26.16 32.05
N PHE A 3 52.39 -24.94 32.38
CA PHE A 3 50.97 -24.64 32.29
C PHE A 3 50.63 -24.29 30.85
N ILE A 4 49.77 -25.08 30.22
CA ILE A 4 49.19 -24.81 28.90
C ILE A 4 47.92 -23.98 29.13
N LEU A 5 47.96 -22.71 28.79
CA LEU A 5 46.75 -21.85 28.69
C LEU A 5 46.01 -22.21 27.40
N ALA A 6 44.87 -22.88 27.52
CA ALA A 6 43.95 -23.06 26.43
C ALA A 6 43.10 -21.77 26.28
N ALA A 7 43.36 -21.00 25.25
CA ALA A 7 42.53 -19.85 24.87
C ALA A 7 41.29 -20.35 24.14
N LEU A 8 40.14 -20.28 24.81
CA LEU A 8 38.82 -20.48 24.19
C LEU A 8 38.48 -19.30 23.31
N PHE A 9 38.66 -19.49 22.01
CA PHE A 9 38.20 -18.51 20.99
C PHE A 9 36.69 -18.72 20.78
N ALA A 10 35.85 -17.94 21.47
CA ALA A 10 34.41 -17.92 21.26
C ALA A 10 34.11 -17.31 19.91
N LEU A 11 33.79 -18.14 18.93
CA LEU A 11 33.35 -17.71 17.61
C LEU A 11 31.92 -17.18 17.74
N ALA A 12 31.79 -15.84 17.82
CA ALA A 12 30.50 -15.17 17.72
C ALA A 12 29.99 -15.30 16.27
N LEU A 13 29.12 -16.28 16.04
CA LEU A 13 28.34 -16.37 14.81
C LEU A 13 27.37 -15.17 14.78
N ALA A 14 27.78 -14.11 14.07
CA ALA A 14 26.87 -13.05 13.67
C ALA A 14 25.80 -13.67 12.78
N ALA A 15 24.62 -13.86 13.33
CA ALA A 15 23.42 -14.21 12.56
C ALA A 15 23.13 -13.05 11.61
N CYS A 16 23.54 -13.18 10.36
CA CYS A 16 23.02 -12.39 9.28
C CYS A 16 21.52 -12.64 9.24
N GLY A 17 20.72 -11.70 9.73
CA GLY A 17 19.29 -11.67 9.54
C GLY A 17 19.04 -11.51 8.04
N GLY A 18 18.89 -12.64 7.34
CA GLY A 18 18.44 -12.63 5.96
C GLY A 18 17.07 -11.98 5.91
N ASP A 19 16.92 -10.93 5.09
CA ASP A 19 15.62 -10.33 4.79
C ASP A 19 14.68 -11.43 4.31
N LYS A 20 13.77 -11.85 5.19
CA LYS A 20 12.68 -12.74 4.77
C LYS A 20 11.93 -12.02 3.65
N PRO A 21 11.63 -12.72 2.53
CA PRO A 21 10.78 -12.12 1.51
C PRO A 21 9.53 -11.55 2.17
N PRO A 22 9.08 -10.36 1.76
CA PRO A 22 7.91 -9.73 2.37
C PRO A 22 6.75 -10.71 2.39
N ALA A 23 6.17 -10.92 3.56
CA ALA A 23 5.05 -11.83 3.72
C ALA A 23 3.91 -11.37 2.80
N LYS A 24 3.38 -12.29 1.99
CA LYS A 24 2.27 -12.00 1.11
C LYS A 24 1.06 -11.61 1.97
N LEU A 25 0.62 -10.36 1.87
CA LEU A 25 -0.58 -9.88 2.56
C LEU A 25 -1.82 -10.54 1.95
N ASN A 26 -2.59 -11.25 2.75
CA ASN A 26 -3.75 -12.02 2.33
C ASN A 26 -5.07 -11.40 2.83
N ILE A 27 -6.18 -11.86 2.29
CA ILE A 27 -7.51 -11.53 2.81
C ILE A 27 -7.62 -12.13 4.22
N GLY A 28 -8.11 -11.33 5.17
CA GLY A 28 -8.18 -11.66 6.59
C GLY A 28 -7.02 -11.14 7.43
N ASP A 29 -5.91 -10.76 6.82
CA ASP A 29 -4.77 -10.17 7.54
C ASP A 29 -5.07 -8.72 7.94
N ILE A 30 -4.40 -8.26 9.00
CA ILE A 30 -4.36 -6.82 9.33
C ILE A 30 -3.44 -6.11 8.34
N ALA A 31 -3.93 -5.04 7.73
CA ALA A 31 -3.14 -4.23 6.81
C ALA A 31 -1.95 -3.58 7.55
N PRO A 32 -0.71 -3.68 7.01
CA PRO A 32 0.47 -3.14 7.65
C PRO A 32 0.40 -1.62 7.85
N THR A 33 0.85 -1.16 9.00
CA THR A 33 0.95 0.27 9.30
C THR A 33 2.00 0.95 8.43
N PHE A 34 1.78 2.23 8.09
CA PHE A 34 2.78 3.04 7.41
C PHE A 34 2.70 4.50 7.81
N GLN A 35 3.80 5.21 7.56
CA GLN A 35 3.91 6.66 7.66
C GLN A 35 4.49 7.18 6.36
N THR A 36 3.89 8.21 5.82
CA THR A 36 4.35 8.87 4.59
C THR A 36 3.77 10.27 4.50
N PHE A 37 3.94 10.91 3.35
CA PHE A 37 3.36 12.21 3.04
C PHE A 37 2.41 12.10 1.85
N ARG A 38 1.35 12.88 1.88
CA ARG A 38 0.54 13.18 0.71
C ARG A 38 1.35 14.02 -0.27
N VAL A 39 0.98 14.00 -1.52
CA VAL A 39 1.62 14.80 -2.55
C VAL A 39 1.53 16.33 -2.26
N ASP A 40 0.52 16.77 -1.50
CA ASP A 40 0.37 18.15 -1.04
C ASP A 40 1.28 18.50 0.17
N GLY A 41 2.05 17.55 0.69
CA GLY A 41 2.97 17.71 1.81
C GLY A 41 2.37 17.40 3.18
N MET A 42 1.07 17.11 3.28
CA MET A 42 0.45 16.72 4.54
C MET A 42 0.91 15.32 4.99
N PRO A 43 1.24 15.12 6.27
CA PRO A 43 1.60 13.79 6.77
C PRO A 43 0.41 12.84 6.75
N ALA A 44 0.68 11.57 6.49
CA ALA A 44 -0.31 10.50 6.44
C ALA A 44 0.17 9.29 7.24
N TYR A 45 -0.64 8.87 8.23
CA TYR A 45 -0.35 7.78 9.15
C TYR A 45 -1.47 6.75 9.09
N PHE A 46 -1.20 5.58 8.52
CA PHE A 46 -2.19 4.48 8.56
C PHE A 46 -1.92 3.59 9.79
N PRO A 47 -2.97 3.21 10.55
CA PRO A 47 -4.40 3.44 10.32
C PRO A 47 -4.94 4.76 10.87
N ALA A 48 -4.19 5.54 11.64
CA ALA A 48 -4.70 6.67 12.43
C ALA A 48 -5.53 7.69 11.62
N ALA A 49 -5.08 8.04 10.41
CA ALA A 49 -5.77 9.02 9.55
C ALA A 49 -7.11 8.49 8.97
N TRP A 50 -7.33 7.17 9.01
CA TRP A 50 -8.53 6.50 8.47
C TRP A 50 -9.21 5.60 9.51
N ALA A 51 -8.94 5.83 10.81
CA ALA A 51 -9.51 5.01 11.87
C ALA A 51 -11.04 4.97 11.82
N GLY A 52 -11.60 3.76 11.86
CA GLY A 52 -13.05 3.54 11.83
C GLY A 52 -13.71 3.68 10.45
N LYS A 53 -12.92 3.79 9.38
CA LYS A 53 -13.43 3.91 8.00
C LYS A 53 -12.92 2.78 7.11
N PRO A 54 -13.77 2.23 6.22
CA PRO A 54 -13.30 1.38 5.15
C PRO A 54 -12.42 2.18 4.19
N LEU A 55 -11.29 1.59 3.78
CA LEU A 55 -10.26 2.25 2.98
C LEU A 55 -9.85 1.39 1.80
N VAL A 56 -9.78 1.99 0.63
CA VAL A 56 -9.11 1.41 -0.54
C VAL A 56 -7.69 1.95 -0.61
N ILE A 57 -6.72 1.04 -0.70
CA ILE A 57 -5.29 1.34 -0.83
C ILE A 57 -4.84 0.86 -2.21
N ARG A 58 -4.62 1.79 -3.13
CA ARG A 58 -4.20 1.52 -4.50
C ARG A 58 -2.71 1.79 -4.68
N PHE A 59 -1.94 0.79 -5.11
CA PHE A 59 -0.55 0.95 -5.54
C PHE A 59 -0.48 1.13 -7.05
N TRP A 60 0.25 2.16 -7.51
CA TRP A 60 0.32 2.56 -8.90
C TRP A 60 1.64 3.27 -9.26
N ALA A 61 1.89 3.44 -10.56
CA ALA A 61 2.91 4.32 -11.12
C ALA A 61 2.43 4.89 -12.46
N ASP A 62 3.03 5.96 -12.97
CA ASP A 62 2.65 6.59 -14.24
C ASP A 62 2.91 5.70 -15.46
N TRP A 63 3.97 4.89 -15.42
CA TRP A 63 4.32 3.92 -16.46
C TRP A 63 3.45 2.66 -16.46
N CYS A 64 2.58 2.50 -15.49
CA CYS A 64 1.70 1.34 -15.38
C CYS A 64 0.56 1.45 -16.40
N LYS A 65 0.58 0.59 -17.42
CA LYS A 65 -0.29 0.62 -18.61
C LYS A 65 -1.78 0.75 -18.28
N TYR A 66 -2.26 0.06 -17.24
CA TYR A 66 -3.68 0.01 -16.89
C TYR A 66 -4.08 1.01 -15.82
N CYS A 67 -3.11 1.64 -15.15
CA CYS A 67 -3.38 2.48 -13.98
C CYS A 67 -4.20 3.73 -14.33
N GLU A 68 -3.98 4.36 -15.49
CA GLU A 68 -4.70 5.58 -15.86
C GLU A 68 -6.21 5.32 -16.02
N GLY A 69 -6.59 4.29 -16.78
CA GLY A 69 -7.99 3.94 -17.02
C GLY A 69 -8.71 3.54 -15.73
N GLU A 70 -8.12 2.61 -14.99
CA GLU A 70 -8.70 2.14 -13.73
C GLU A 70 -8.83 3.23 -12.66
N MET A 71 -7.86 4.15 -12.56
CA MET A 71 -7.93 5.23 -11.58
C MET A 71 -9.11 6.18 -11.85
N LYS A 72 -9.50 6.34 -13.11
CA LYS A 72 -10.73 7.06 -13.47
C LYS A 72 -11.99 6.29 -13.11
N ASP A 73 -11.99 4.96 -13.26
CA ASP A 73 -13.09 4.10 -12.84
C ASP A 73 -13.21 4.05 -11.31
N ILE A 74 -12.09 3.99 -10.61
CA ILE A 74 -12.03 4.12 -9.15
C ILE A 74 -12.65 5.44 -8.68
N GLU A 75 -12.41 6.55 -9.38
CA GLU A 75 -13.01 7.84 -9.07
C GLU A 75 -14.54 7.78 -9.13
N LYS A 76 -15.10 7.15 -10.16
CA LYS A 76 -16.57 7.00 -10.29
C LYS A 76 -17.14 6.21 -9.09
N VAL A 77 -16.52 5.08 -8.73
CA VAL A 77 -16.94 4.28 -7.57
C VAL A 77 -16.77 5.06 -6.27
N TYR A 78 -15.65 5.78 -6.12
CA TYR A 78 -15.38 6.60 -4.95
C TYR A 78 -16.45 7.67 -4.76
N GLN A 79 -16.83 8.40 -5.82
CA GLN A 79 -17.88 9.42 -5.74
C GLN A 79 -19.23 8.82 -5.31
N ARG A 80 -19.56 7.61 -5.74
CA ARG A 80 -20.79 6.92 -5.31
C ARG A 80 -20.76 6.45 -3.86
N LEU A 81 -19.59 5.96 -3.38
CA LEU A 81 -19.47 5.31 -2.07
C LEU A 81 -18.93 6.22 -0.97
N LYS A 82 -18.28 7.35 -1.31
CA LYS A 82 -17.80 8.36 -0.36
C LYS A 82 -18.88 8.86 0.61
N PRO A 83 -20.11 9.18 0.17
CA PRO A 83 -21.18 9.57 1.10
C PRO A 83 -21.57 8.47 2.10
N ARG A 84 -21.23 7.21 1.78
CA ARG A 84 -21.44 6.03 2.63
C ARG A 84 -20.24 5.71 3.52
N GLY A 85 -19.20 6.53 3.50
CA GLY A 85 -18.04 6.44 4.39
C GLY A 85 -16.79 5.77 3.79
N LEU A 86 -16.78 5.36 2.51
CA LEU A 86 -15.59 4.82 1.87
C LEU A 86 -14.55 5.93 1.68
N ASP A 87 -13.29 5.64 2.04
CA ASP A 87 -12.13 6.44 1.63
C ASP A 87 -11.26 5.68 0.61
N VAL A 88 -10.53 6.43 -0.21
CA VAL A 88 -9.58 5.90 -1.21
C VAL A 88 -8.28 6.66 -1.09
N ILE A 89 -7.16 5.96 -1.15
CA ILE A 89 -5.81 6.52 -1.29
C ILE A 89 -5.06 5.84 -2.41
N ALA A 90 -4.27 6.62 -3.14
CA ALA A 90 -3.42 6.12 -4.22
C ALA A 90 -1.93 6.28 -3.83
N ILE A 91 -1.25 5.18 -3.50
CA ILE A 91 0.16 5.18 -3.12
C ILE A 91 1.00 5.00 -4.38
N ASN A 92 1.78 6.02 -4.73
CA ASN A 92 2.70 5.94 -5.87
C ASN A 92 3.97 5.19 -5.46
N ALA A 93 4.28 4.12 -6.18
CA ALA A 93 5.39 3.23 -5.88
C ALA A 93 6.65 3.62 -6.68
N GLY A 94 7.56 4.35 -6.03
CA GLY A 94 8.93 4.53 -6.50
C GLY A 94 9.18 5.72 -7.43
N GLN A 95 8.29 6.73 -7.45
CA GLN A 95 8.48 7.90 -8.30
C GLN A 95 8.59 9.19 -7.49
N ASP A 96 9.16 10.22 -8.09
CA ASP A 96 9.31 11.54 -7.50
C ASP A 96 7.98 12.32 -7.46
N LYS A 97 7.94 13.33 -6.60
CA LYS A 97 6.75 14.14 -6.37
C LYS A 97 6.25 14.84 -7.64
N LYS A 98 7.15 15.32 -8.51
CA LYS A 98 6.75 16.05 -9.72
C LYS A 98 5.95 15.12 -10.66
N THR A 99 6.47 13.93 -10.91
CA THR A 99 5.78 12.91 -11.72
C THR A 99 4.39 12.59 -11.17
N VAL A 100 4.29 12.41 -9.84
CA VAL A 100 3.01 12.10 -9.18
C VAL A 100 2.01 13.25 -9.32
N VAL A 101 2.43 14.51 -9.09
CA VAL A 101 1.57 15.69 -9.24
C VAL A 101 1.04 15.82 -10.66
N GLU A 102 1.91 15.71 -11.66
CA GLU A 102 1.55 15.86 -13.07
C GLU A 102 0.54 14.78 -13.50
N PHE A 103 0.78 13.53 -13.09
CA PHE A 103 -0.12 12.43 -13.41
C PHE A 103 -1.48 12.58 -12.74
N MET A 104 -1.53 12.87 -11.44
CA MET A 104 -2.79 13.07 -10.71
C MET A 104 -3.59 14.24 -11.25
N ALA A 105 -2.93 15.35 -11.62
CA ALA A 105 -3.57 16.50 -12.27
C ALA A 105 -4.18 16.13 -13.64
N LYS A 106 -3.47 15.33 -14.43
CA LYS A 106 -3.97 14.82 -15.72
C LYS A 106 -5.22 13.94 -15.54
N LEU A 107 -5.26 13.13 -14.48
CA LEU A 107 -6.38 12.23 -14.20
C LEU A 107 -7.64 12.97 -13.76
N GLY A 108 -7.49 14.04 -13.00
CA GLY A 108 -8.61 14.81 -12.43
C GLY A 108 -9.38 14.05 -11.34
N VAL A 109 -8.73 13.09 -10.66
CA VAL A 109 -9.34 12.31 -9.56
C VAL A 109 -9.30 13.09 -8.24
N SER A 110 -10.27 12.86 -7.35
CA SER A 110 -10.43 13.64 -6.12
C SER A 110 -9.83 13.00 -4.87
N TYR A 111 -9.49 11.71 -4.91
CA TYR A 111 -8.84 11.03 -3.79
C TYR A 111 -7.34 11.37 -3.74
N PRO A 112 -6.72 11.37 -2.53
CA PRO A 112 -5.33 11.80 -2.38
C PRO A 112 -4.33 10.78 -2.91
N ALA A 113 -3.22 11.31 -3.47
CA ALA A 113 -2.02 10.53 -3.72
C ALA A 113 -1.05 10.63 -2.53
N LEU A 114 -0.45 9.48 -2.18
CA LEU A 114 0.58 9.34 -1.17
C LEU A 114 1.90 8.95 -1.82
N MET A 115 3.00 9.38 -1.21
CA MET A 115 4.36 9.12 -1.70
C MET A 115 4.93 7.83 -1.11
N ASP A 116 5.62 7.03 -1.93
CA ASP A 116 6.40 5.86 -1.51
C ASP A 116 7.65 5.76 -2.41
N GLU A 117 8.48 6.80 -2.41
CA GLU A 117 9.60 7.01 -3.34
C GLU A 117 10.59 5.83 -3.41
N ASN A 118 10.79 5.12 -2.31
CA ASN A 118 11.66 3.95 -2.23
C ASN A 118 10.91 2.62 -2.29
N SER A 119 9.59 2.65 -2.55
CA SER A 119 8.70 1.48 -2.58
C SER A 119 8.69 0.65 -1.29
N ALA A 120 8.99 1.26 -0.15
CA ALA A 120 9.05 0.56 1.13
C ALA A 120 7.66 0.12 1.62
N ILE A 121 6.63 0.94 1.39
CA ILE A 121 5.24 0.60 1.72
C ILE A 121 4.76 -0.51 0.78
N ALA A 122 4.99 -0.36 -0.53
CA ALA A 122 4.64 -1.39 -1.51
C ALA A 122 5.28 -2.74 -1.19
N LYS A 123 6.57 -2.77 -0.85
CA LYS A 123 7.27 -3.98 -0.40
C LYS A 123 6.64 -4.58 0.86
N ARG A 124 6.30 -3.76 1.86
CA ARG A 124 5.66 -4.20 3.11
C ARG A 124 4.28 -4.82 2.87
N TYR A 125 3.53 -4.31 1.89
CA TYR A 125 2.25 -4.86 1.45
C TYR A 125 2.40 -6.09 0.53
N GLY A 126 3.63 -6.50 0.21
CA GLY A 126 3.89 -7.62 -0.69
C GLY A 126 3.43 -7.36 -2.12
N VAL A 127 3.51 -6.11 -2.58
CA VAL A 127 3.19 -5.73 -3.96
C VAL A 127 4.30 -6.22 -4.87
N VAL A 128 3.95 -7.13 -5.77
CA VAL A 128 4.89 -7.74 -6.76
C VAL A 128 4.68 -7.20 -8.17
N GLY A 129 3.62 -6.45 -8.39
CA GLY A 129 3.29 -5.84 -9.69
C GLY A 129 2.23 -4.76 -9.54
N LEU A 130 2.17 -3.88 -10.53
CA LEU A 130 1.20 -2.79 -10.60
C LEU A 130 0.22 -3.03 -11.76
N PRO A 131 -1.03 -2.68 -11.56
CA PRO A 131 -1.64 -2.15 -10.34
C PRO A 131 -1.90 -3.25 -9.28
N THR A 132 -1.89 -2.88 -8.01
CA THR A 132 -2.38 -3.74 -6.91
C THR A 132 -3.26 -2.91 -5.98
N THR A 133 -4.42 -3.43 -5.63
CA THR A 133 -5.39 -2.74 -4.76
C THR A 133 -5.79 -3.62 -3.59
N TYR A 134 -5.74 -3.07 -2.39
CA TYR A 134 -6.25 -3.67 -1.16
C TYR A 134 -7.49 -2.92 -0.70
N PHE A 135 -8.48 -3.67 -0.24
CA PHE A 135 -9.73 -3.16 0.32
C PHE A 135 -9.77 -3.54 1.80
N VAL A 136 -9.73 -2.53 2.65
CA VAL A 136 -9.53 -2.67 4.10
C VAL A 136 -10.78 -2.19 4.82
N ASP A 137 -11.28 -2.96 5.77
CA ASP A 137 -12.44 -2.54 6.56
C ASP A 137 -12.09 -1.52 7.64
N ALA A 138 -13.13 -1.03 8.35
CA ALA A 138 -13.00 -0.06 9.42
C ALA A 138 -12.14 -0.54 10.62
N LYS A 139 -11.83 -1.85 10.70
CA LYS A 139 -10.96 -2.46 11.72
C LYS A 139 -9.53 -2.65 11.24
N GLY A 140 -9.24 -2.28 9.98
CA GLY A 140 -7.91 -2.47 9.38
C GLY A 140 -7.67 -3.86 8.80
N VAL A 141 -8.71 -4.69 8.64
CA VAL A 141 -8.61 -6.04 8.06
C VAL A 141 -8.78 -5.98 6.55
N VAL A 142 -7.90 -6.64 5.81
CA VAL A 142 -8.02 -6.80 4.35
C VAL A 142 -9.23 -7.69 4.02
N ARG A 143 -10.21 -7.17 3.30
CA ARG A 143 -11.43 -7.87 2.91
C ARG A 143 -11.43 -8.32 1.45
N ALA A 144 -10.71 -7.60 0.61
CA ALA A 144 -10.51 -7.98 -0.79
C ALA A 144 -9.15 -7.48 -1.30
N LYS A 145 -8.70 -8.09 -2.40
CA LYS A 145 -7.47 -7.72 -3.08
C LYS A 145 -7.65 -7.91 -4.58
N LEU A 146 -7.25 -6.92 -5.37
CA LEU A 146 -7.16 -7.00 -6.83
C LEU A 146 -5.71 -6.83 -7.27
N ILE A 147 -5.23 -7.70 -8.15
CA ILE A 147 -3.88 -7.65 -8.72
C ILE A 147 -4.03 -7.61 -10.25
N GLY A 148 -3.41 -6.64 -10.88
CA GLY A 148 -3.58 -6.39 -12.31
C GLY A 148 -4.86 -5.62 -12.61
N GLU A 149 -5.22 -5.60 -13.90
CA GLU A 149 -6.38 -4.88 -14.40
C GLU A 149 -7.70 -5.41 -13.82
N ALA A 150 -8.57 -4.48 -13.45
CA ALA A 150 -9.92 -4.77 -12.96
C ALA A 150 -10.90 -3.72 -13.48
N ASP A 151 -12.11 -4.16 -13.84
CA ASP A 151 -13.19 -3.27 -14.25
C ASP A 151 -13.87 -2.56 -13.08
N GLU A 152 -14.62 -1.50 -13.39
CA GLU A 152 -15.37 -0.71 -12.42
C GLU A 152 -16.27 -1.57 -11.52
N ALA A 153 -16.97 -2.56 -12.10
CA ALA A 153 -17.89 -3.42 -11.37
C ALA A 153 -17.17 -4.34 -10.37
N SER A 154 -16.01 -4.88 -10.75
CA SER A 154 -15.18 -5.71 -9.86
C SER A 154 -14.59 -4.88 -8.72
N PHE A 155 -14.17 -3.64 -9.01
CA PHE A 155 -13.70 -2.71 -8.00
C PHE A 155 -14.82 -2.35 -7.01
N GLU A 156 -16.01 -2.03 -7.50
CA GLU A 156 -17.16 -1.68 -6.63
C GLU A 156 -17.56 -2.85 -5.73
N ARG A 157 -17.65 -4.08 -6.26
CA ARG A 157 -17.92 -5.28 -5.44
C ARG A 157 -16.88 -5.43 -4.31
N ALA A 158 -15.59 -5.30 -4.64
CA ALA A 158 -14.53 -5.41 -3.65
C ALA A 158 -14.58 -4.29 -2.59
N ALA A 159 -14.92 -3.06 -2.99
CA ALA A 159 -15.12 -1.95 -2.07
C ALA A 159 -16.29 -2.19 -1.11
N LEU A 160 -17.40 -2.71 -1.63
CA LEU A 160 -18.57 -3.05 -0.81
C LEU A 160 -18.28 -4.17 0.20
N GLU A 161 -17.37 -5.12 -0.09
CA GLU A 161 -16.92 -6.12 0.90
C GLU A 161 -16.20 -5.47 2.09
N ALA A 162 -15.39 -4.45 1.85
CA ALA A 162 -14.70 -3.72 2.92
C ALA A 162 -15.63 -2.83 3.76
N MET A 163 -16.83 -2.52 3.25
CA MET A 163 -17.83 -1.68 3.90
C MET A 163 -18.85 -2.46 4.76
N LYS A 164 -18.74 -3.80 4.80
CA LYS A 164 -19.58 -4.65 5.67
C LYS A 164 -19.04 -4.63 7.11
#